data_387441b03ffc765602f9cc0c7043a0ab
#
_entry.id   387441b03ffc765602f9cc0c7043a0ab
#
_cell.length_a   1.000
_cell.length_b   1.000
_cell.length_c   1.000
_cell.angle_alpha   90.00
_cell.angle_beta   90.00
_cell.angle_gamma   90.00
#
_symmetry.space_group_name_H-M   'P 1'
#
loop_
_entity.id
_entity.type
_entity.pdbx_description
1 polymer ?
#
loop_
_entity_poly.entity_id
_entity_poly.type
_entity_poly.pdbx_seq_one_letter_code
_entity_poly.pdbx_strand_id
1 'polypeptide(L)'
;ADYIIAHNEKMKKWLEDNGCKAKLGVLGIFDYLSETSAAPKQNTEKPYSVLYAGALSPRKNAFLYEVGAFVHSFSLNLYGNGFEINQAKGKEHFNYMGFVKSDDLIATAQGDFGLVWDGTSVSTCTGDFGEYLQYNNPHKTSLYIRCQLPVIIWNKAALADFVRENGIGICVDSLEELEKILNTLSEEEYAEMKKRTAKIGERLSQGYFVRKALQ
;
A
#
# COMPACT_ATOMS: atom_id res chain seq x y z
N ALA A 1 -9.89 -10.42 -27.66
CA ALA A 1 -10.87 -10.20 -26.58
C ALA A 1 -11.83 -9.11 -27.03
N ASP A 2 -13.11 -9.27 -26.74
CA ASP A 2 -14.14 -8.30 -27.10
C ASP A 2 -14.27 -7.20 -26.04
N TYR A 3 -13.88 -7.54 -24.81
CA TYR A 3 -13.88 -6.65 -23.65
C TYR A 3 -12.69 -6.94 -22.75
N ILE A 4 -12.04 -5.88 -22.26
CA ILE A 4 -10.91 -5.96 -21.29
C ILE A 4 -11.21 -5.04 -20.13
N ILE A 5 -11.02 -5.53 -18.91
CA ILE A 5 -11.06 -4.70 -17.69
C ILE A 5 -9.63 -4.35 -17.33
N ALA A 6 -9.25 -3.09 -17.53
CA ALA A 6 -7.97 -2.54 -17.11
C ALA A 6 -7.96 -2.32 -15.60
N HIS A 7 -6.80 -2.37 -14.96
CA HIS A 7 -6.67 -2.17 -13.52
C HIS A 7 -7.20 -0.79 -13.08
N ASN A 8 -6.86 0.25 -13.85
CA ASN A 8 -7.15 1.65 -13.54
C ASN A 8 -7.18 2.49 -14.83
N GLU A 9 -7.53 3.76 -14.71
CA GLU A 9 -7.62 4.68 -15.84
C GLU A 9 -6.27 4.88 -16.57
N LYS A 10 -5.14 4.89 -15.86
CA LYS A 10 -3.81 5.03 -16.48
C LYS A 10 -3.47 3.83 -17.37
N MET A 11 -3.78 2.61 -16.90
CA MET A 11 -3.59 1.40 -17.70
C MET A 11 -4.55 1.38 -18.91
N LYS A 12 -5.81 1.77 -18.73
CA LYS A 12 -6.79 1.89 -19.83
C LYS A 12 -6.27 2.84 -20.89
N LYS A 13 -5.85 4.05 -20.48
CA LYS A 13 -5.30 5.05 -21.42
C LYS A 13 -4.07 4.50 -22.14
N TRP A 14 -3.17 3.83 -21.43
CA TRP A 14 -2.01 3.22 -22.07
C TRP A 14 -2.39 2.20 -23.14
N LEU A 15 -3.38 1.34 -22.86
CA LEU A 15 -3.89 0.37 -23.84
C LEU A 15 -4.49 1.06 -25.07
N GLU A 16 -5.27 2.12 -24.87
CA GLU A 16 -5.85 2.93 -25.96
C GLU A 16 -4.77 3.56 -26.82
N ASP A 17 -3.79 4.24 -26.20
CA ASP A 17 -2.67 4.91 -26.88
C ASP A 17 -1.78 3.90 -27.65
N ASN A 18 -1.73 2.63 -27.22
CA ASN A 18 -0.98 1.55 -27.90
C ASN A 18 -1.84 0.68 -28.82
N GLY A 19 -2.99 1.18 -29.24
CA GLY A 19 -3.78 0.62 -30.34
C GLY A 19 -4.69 -0.56 -29.94
N CYS A 20 -5.04 -0.73 -28.67
CA CYS A 20 -6.06 -1.70 -28.26
C CYS A 20 -7.39 -1.38 -28.91
N LYS A 21 -7.99 -2.36 -29.58
CA LYS A 21 -9.31 -2.24 -30.27
C LYS A 21 -10.46 -2.80 -29.46
N ALA A 22 -10.19 -3.51 -28.37
CA ALA A 22 -11.23 -4.07 -27.51
C ALA A 22 -11.95 -2.94 -26.75
N LYS A 23 -13.20 -3.17 -26.39
CA LYS A 23 -13.91 -2.30 -25.44
C LYS A 23 -13.23 -2.39 -24.09
N LEU A 24 -12.94 -1.25 -23.46
CA LEU A 24 -12.19 -1.17 -22.21
C LEU A 24 -13.09 -0.70 -21.06
N GLY A 25 -13.12 -1.47 -19.98
CA GLY A 25 -13.62 -1.06 -18.68
C GLY A 25 -12.48 -0.83 -17.68
N VAL A 26 -12.80 -0.33 -16.51
CA VAL A 26 -11.84 -0.06 -15.43
C VAL A 26 -12.29 -0.71 -14.14
N LEU A 27 -11.39 -1.43 -13.48
CA LEU A 27 -11.62 -2.05 -12.18
C LEU A 27 -11.61 -1.03 -11.03
N GLY A 28 -10.66 -0.11 -11.06
CA GLY A 28 -10.39 0.86 -10.00
C GLY A 28 -9.40 0.33 -8.97
N ILE A 29 -9.78 -0.66 -8.19
CA ILE A 29 -8.92 -1.37 -7.24
C ILE A 29 -9.31 -2.86 -7.21
N PHE A 30 -8.36 -3.75 -6.94
CA PHE A 30 -8.68 -5.17 -6.77
C PHE A 30 -9.50 -5.41 -5.52
N ASP A 31 -10.62 -6.12 -5.64
CA ASP A 31 -11.32 -6.69 -4.50
C ASP A 31 -10.41 -7.70 -3.77
N TYR A 32 -10.66 -7.88 -2.50
CA TYR A 32 -9.91 -8.83 -1.67
C TYR A 32 -10.90 -9.66 -0.84
N LEU A 33 -11.32 -10.78 -1.43
CA LEU A 33 -12.30 -11.68 -0.83
C LEU A 33 -11.60 -12.54 0.22
N SER A 34 -11.93 -12.33 1.46
CA SER A 34 -11.51 -13.14 2.61
C SER A 34 -12.58 -13.03 3.69
N GLU A 35 -12.90 -14.14 4.33
CA GLU A 35 -13.84 -14.18 5.47
C GLU A 35 -13.20 -13.61 6.74
N THR A 36 -11.86 -13.49 6.76
CA THR A 36 -11.14 -12.93 7.88
C THR A 36 -11.42 -11.43 8.03
N SER A 37 -11.74 -11.02 9.24
CA SER A 37 -11.93 -9.62 9.62
C SER A 37 -10.71 -9.10 10.37
N ALA A 38 -10.40 -7.82 10.18
CA ALA A 38 -9.35 -7.18 10.95
C ALA A 38 -9.73 -7.11 12.43
N ALA A 39 -8.76 -7.42 13.30
CA ALA A 39 -8.95 -7.21 14.73
C ALA A 39 -9.13 -5.72 15.04
N PRO A 40 -10.02 -5.38 16.01
CA PRO A 40 -10.13 -4.00 16.47
C PRO A 40 -8.77 -3.51 17.00
N LYS A 41 -8.21 -2.48 16.39
CA LYS A 41 -6.98 -1.86 16.87
C LYS A 41 -7.32 -0.81 17.90
N GLN A 42 -6.79 -0.94 19.11
CA GLN A 42 -7.08 -0.03 20.22
C GLN A 42 -6.26 1.26 20.17
N ASN A 43 -5.09 1.28 19.53
CA ASN A 43 -4.20 2.45 19.57
C ASN A 43 -4.30 3.30 18.30
N THR A 44 -4.61 4.57 18.53
CA THR A 44 -4.51 5.67 17.56
C THR A 44 -3.48 6.70 17.98
N GLU A 45 -2.68 6.40 19.02
CA GLU A 45 -1.70 7.31 19.61
C GLU A 45 -0.33 7.20 18.93
N LYS A 46 0.37 8.33 18.85
CA LYS A 46 1.77 8.37 18.39
C LYS A 46 2.71 7.73 19.43
N PRO A 47 3.86 7.19 19.01
CA PRO A 47 4.37 7.19 17.64
C PRO A 47 3.70 6.13 16.77
N TYR A 48 3.46 6.47 15.50
CA TYR A 48 2.90 5.55 14.53
C TYR A 48 3.91 4.47 14.11
N SER A 49 3.37 3.36 13.58
CA SER A 49 4.16 2.31 12.96
C SER A 49 3.70 2.07 11.51
N VAL A 50 4.66 1.81 10.62
CA VAL A 50 4.42 1.59 9.20
C VAL A 50 4.67 0.14 8.86
N LEU A 51 3.66 -0.54 8.34
CA LEU A 51 3.73 -1.94 7.94
C LEU A 51 4.12 -2.06 6.47
N TYR A 52 5.09 -2.91 6.16
CA TYR A 52 5.38 -3.36 4.81
C TYR A 52 5.29 -4.87 4.73
N ALA A 53 4.48 -5.39 3.79
CA ALA A 53 4.29 -6.82 3.57
C ALA A 53 4.61 -7.23 2.13
N GLY A 54 5.35 -8.33 1.97
CA GLY A 54 5.69 -8.88 0.67
C GLY A 54 7.04 -9.57 0.62
N ALA A 55 7.58 -9.75 -0.59
CA ALA A 55 8.95 -10.20 -0.76
C ALA A 55 9.91 -9.09 -0.34
N LEU A 56 10.81 -9.39 0.62
CA LEU A 56 11.73 -8.40 1.21
C LEU A 56 13.14 -8.49 0.59
N SER A 57 13.23 -8.98 -0.65
CA SER A 57 14.53 -9.16 -1.32
C SER A 57 15.09 -7.82 -1.81
N PRO A 58 16.43 -7.62 -1.76
CA PRO A 58 17.07 -6.41 -2.29
C PRO A 58 16.77 -6.16 -3.77
N ARG A 59 16.56 -7.21 -4.57
CA ARG A 59 16.21 -7.08 -5.99
C ARG A 59 14.94 -6.26 -6.22
N LYS A 60 13.94 -6.42 -5.34
CA LYS A 60 12.66 -5.75 -5.47
C LYS A 60 12.56 -4.49 -4.62
N ASN A 61 13.13 -4.55 -3.42
CA ASN A 61 12.86 -3.60 -2.35
C ASN A 61 14.15 -3.13 -1.67
N ALA A 62 15.17 -2.77 -2.46
CA ALA A 62 16.43 -2.25 -1.91
C ALA A 62 16.23 -0.98 -1.06
N PHE A 63 15.17 -0.20 -1.33
CA PHE A 63 14.81 0.97 -0.51
C PHE A 63 14.67 0.63 0.98
N LEU A 64 14.27 -0.60 1.34
CA LEU A 64 14.15 -1.03 2.74
C LEU A 64 15.47 -0.99 3.50
N TYR A 65 16.59 -1.16 2.81
CA TYR A 65 17.92 -1.11 3.42
C TYR A 65 18.41 0.31 3.67
N GLU A 66 17.78 1.29 3.03
CA GLU A 66 18.14 2.71 3.12
C GLU A 66 17.15 3.52 3.98
N VAL A 67 15.85 3.16 3.98
CA VAL A 67 14.78 3.98 4.55
C VAL A 67 14.95 4.22 6.05
N GLY A 68 15.51 3.27 6.80
CA GLY A 68 15.73 3.43 8.23
C GLY A 68 16.66 4.59 8.61
N ALA A 69 17.51 5.07 7.68
CA ALA A 69 18.32 6.25 7.88
C ALA A 69 17.50 7.56 8.04
N PHE A 70 16.25 7.55 7.62
CA PHE A 70 15.32 8.68 7.65
C PHE A 70 14.19 8.50 8.70
N VAL A 71 14.30 7.46 9.52
CA VAL A 71 13.33 7.14 10.57
C VAL A 71 13.90 7.50 11.92
N HIS A 72 13.15 8.27 12.72
CA HIS A 72 13.59 8.69 14.07
C HIS A 72 12.49 8.48 15.12
N SER A 73 11.22 8.74 14.77
CA SER A 73 10.10 8.70 15.72
C SER A 73 9.06 7.61 15.44
N PHE A 74 9.14 6.91 14.32
CA PHE A 74 8.22 5.83 13.99
C PHE A 74 8.97 4.50 13.79
N SER A 75 8.27 3.39 13.65
CA SER A 75 8.86 2.07 13.40
C SER A 75 8.34 1.46 12.09
N LEU A 76 9.12 0.53 11.54
CA LEU A 76 8.80 -0.23 10.34
C LEU A 76 8.58 -1.70 10.70
N ASN A 77 7.37 -2.22 10.52
CA ASN A 77 7.01 -3.60 10.77
C ASN A 77 7.05 -4.37 9.44
N LEU A 78 8.04 -5.25 9.28
CA LEU A 78 8.30 -5.97 8.04
C LEU A 78 7.75 -7.39 8.08
N TYR A 79 6.79 -7.68 7.22
CA TYR A 79 6.19 -9.01 7.04
C TYR A 79 6.63 -9.62 5.71
N GLY A 80 7.29 -10.77 5.75
CA GLY A 80 7.78 -11.47 4.57
C GLY A 80 9.10 -12.17 4.81
N ASN A 81 9.71 -12.68 3.73
CA ASN A 81 10.99 -13.35 3.76
C ASN A 81 12.05 -12.60 2.94
N GLY A 82 13.32 -12.80 3.32
CA GLY A 82 14.47 -12.32 2.56
C GLY A 82 15.04 -10.98 3.01
N PHE A 83 14.66 -10.46 4.19
CA PHE A 83 15.25 -9.26 4.76
C PHE A 83 16.42 -9.60 5.69
N GLU A 84 17.56 -8.99 5.42
CA GLU A 84 18.76 -9.10 6.24
C GLU A 84 18.95 -7.83 7.08
N ILE A 85 18.30 -7.79 8.23
CA ILE A 85 18.22 -6.61 9.10
C ILE A 85 19.58 -6.00 9.44
N ASN A 86 20.64 -6.81 9.53
CA ASN A 86 21.99 -6.32 9.83
C ASN A 86 22.63 -5.51 8.70
N GLN A 87 22.07 -5.58 7.49
CA GLN A 87 22.53 -4.78 6.35
C GLN A 87 21.74 -3.46 6.21
N ALA A 88 20.64 -3.30 6.96
CA ALA A 88 19.81 -2.11 6.88
C ALA A 88 20.42 -0.96 7.71
N LYS A 89 20.34 0.25 7.16
CA LYS A 89 20.59 1.49 7.92
C LYS A 89 19.44 1.71 8.90
N GLY A 90 19.72 2.24 10.08
CA GLY A 90 18.69 2.49 11.10
C GLY A 90 17.95 1.23 11.53
N LYS A 91 18.65 0.11 11.63
CA LYS A 91 18.07 -1.21 11.92
C LYS A 91 17.27 -1.29 13.21
N GLU A 92 17.56 -0.40 14.17
CA GLU A 92 16.84 -0.24 15.44
C GLU A 92 15.38 0.18 15.26
N HIS A 93 15.02 0.72 14.11
CA HIS A 93 13.63 1.13 13.77
C HIS A 93 12.82 0.03 13.09
N PHE A 94 13.44 -1.14 12.81
CA PHE A 94 12.76 -2.24 12.16
C PHE A 94 12.34 -3.34 13.14
N ASN A 95 11.10 -3.76 13.01
CA ASN A 95 10.57 -4.97 13.62
C ASN A 95 10.38 -6.02 12.52
N TYR A 96 11.26 -7.03 12.47
CA TYR A 96 11.14 -8.10 11.48
C TYR A 96 10.18 -9.17 12.03
N MET A 97 8.97 -9.20 11.46
CA MET A 97 7.85 -10.04 11.92
C MET A 97 7.81 -11.41 11.24
N GLY A 98 8.69 -11.64 10.24
CA GLY A 98 8.68 -12.88 9.47
C GLY A 98 7.52 -13.01 8.50
N PHE A 99 7.35 -14.20 7.93
CA PHE A 99 6.28 -14.47 6.98
C PHE A 99 4.96 -14.81 7.70
N VAL A 100 3.90 -14.13 7.30
CA VAL A 100 2.52 -14.40 7.71
C VAL A 100 1.68 -14.55 6.44
N LYS A 101 0.79 -15.55 6.39
CA LYS A 101 -0.14 -15.69 5.27
C LYS A 101 -1.06 -14.47 5.19
N SER A 102 -1.45 -14.09 3.98
CA SER A 102 -2.20 -12.84 3.76
C SER A 102 -3.52 -12.78 4.53
N ASP A 103 -4.25 -13.89 4.62
CA ASP A 103 -5.51 -13.93 5.37
C ASP A 103 -5.28 -13.83 6.88
N ASP A 104 -4.25 -14.50 7.40
CA ASP A 104 -3.86 -14.38 8.81
C ASP A 104 -3.38 -12.96 9.13
N LEU A 105 -2.70 -12.31 8.17
CA LEU A 105 -2.25 -10.93 8.31
C LEU A 105 -3.42 -9.95 8.49
N ILE A 106 -4.57 -10.19 7.85
CA ILE A 106 -5.77 -9.34 8.05
C ILE A 106 -6.13 -9.28 9.53
N ALA A 107 -6.10 -10.41 10.24
CA ALA A 107 -6.45 -10.48 11.66
C ALA A 107 -5.33 -10.02 12.61
N THR A 108 -4.07 -10.17 12.20
CA THR A 108 -2.92 -10.04 13.11
C THR A 108 -1.96 -8.91 12.78
N ALA A 109 -2.21 -8.16 11.69
CA ALA A 109 -1.33 -7.07 11.25
C ALA A 109 -1.07 -6.06 12.38
N GLN A 110 0.21 -5.81 12.66
CA GLN A 110 0.64 -4.77 13.59
C GLN A 110 1.19 -3.60 12.78
N GLY A 111 0.59 -2.45 12.96
CA GLY A 111 0.95 -1.23 12.24
C GLY A 111 -0.23 -0.27 12.18
N ASP A 112 0.06 0.98 11.89
CA ASP A 112 -0.92 2.06 11.76
C ASP A 112 -1.15 2.41 10.29
N PHE A 113 -0.12 2.29 9.46
CA PHE A 113 -0.17 2.50 8.02
C PHE A 113 0.38 1.30 7.26
N GLY A 114 -0.10 1.08 6.03
CA GLY A 114 0.48 0.12 5.10
C GLY A 114 1.26 0.84 3.99
N LEU A 115 2.53 0.48 3.77
CA LEU A 115 3.39 1.12 2.79
C LEU A 115 3.30 0.46 1.42
N VAL A 116 2.91 1.23 0.42
CA VAL A 116 2.88 0.85 -1.02
C VAL A 116 4.04 1.55 -1.73
N TRP A 117 5.17 0.88 -1.75
CA TRP A 117 6.42 1.34 -2.34
C TRP A 117 7.19 0.14 -2.85
N ASP A 118 7.83 0.26 -4.00
CA ASP A 118 8.71 -0.76 -4.56
C ASP A 118 9.90 -0.07 -5.27
N GLY A 119 11.01 -0.79 -5.42
CA GLY A 119 12.19 -0.29 -6.12
C GLY A 119 13.41 -0.10 -5.24
N THR A 120 14.37 0.68 -5.75
CA THR A 120 15.70 0.77 -5.16
C THR A 120 15.96 2.04 -4.38
N SER A 121 15.11 3.07 -4.52
CA SER A 121 15.33 4.39 -3.93
C SER A 121 14.25 4.76 -2.91
N VAL A 122 14.63 5.53 -1.92
CA VAL A 122 13.72 6.16 -0.95
C VAL A 122 13.12 7.47 -1.49
N SER A 123 13.80 8.13 -2.43
CA SER A 123 13.37 9.42 -2.97
C SER A 123 12.28 9.29 -4.04
N THR A 124 12.16 8.13 -4.68
CA THR A 124 11.09 7.82 -5.65
C THR A 124 11.08 6.32 -5.96
N CYS A 125 9.95 5.80 -6.44
CA CYS A 125 9.88 4.42 -6.91
C CYS A 125 10.60 4.29 -8.26
N THR A 126 11.68 3.49 -8.31
CA THR A 126 12.55 3.31 -9.46
C THR A 126 12.77 1.84 -9.81
N GLY A 127 13.29 1.60 -11.03
CA GLY A 127 13.48 0.26 -11.58
C GLY A 127 12.17 -0.40 -11.98
N ASP A 128 12.24 -1.58 -12.59
CA ASP A 128 11.10 -2.27 -13.20
C ASP A 128 9.89 -2.38 -12.25
N PHE A 129 10.12 -2.72 -10.98
CA PHE A 129 9.06 -2.87 -9.99
C PHE A 129 8.50 -1.53 -9.51
N GLY A 130 9.36 -0.51 -9.33
CA GLY A 130 8.93 0.82 -8.90
C GLY A 130 8.17 1.55 -10.00
N GLU A 131 8.69 1.56 -11.22
CA GLU A 131 8.05 2.19 -12.37
C GLU A 131 6.71 1.53 -12.73
N TYR A 132 6.60 0.21 -12.55
CA TYR A 132 5.37 -0.52 -12.81
C TYR A 132 4.20 -0.06 -11.91
N LEU A 133 4.49 0.51 -10.73
CA LEU A 133 3.44 1.11 -9.88
C LEU A 133 2.65 2.24 -10.56
N GLN A 134 3.20 2.85 -11.61
CA GLN A 134 2.49 3.88 -12.39
C GLN A 134 1.33 3.31 -13.22
N TYR A 135 1.28 2.00 -13.42
CA TYR A 135 0.30 1.34 -14.30
C TYR A 135 -0.51 0.26 -13.60
N ASN A 136 0.04 -0.43 -12.62
CA ASN A 136 -0.64 -1.55 -11.98
C ASN A 136 -1.36 -1.16 -10.69
N ASN A 137 -2.27 -2.04 -10.25
CA ASN A 137 -2.85 -2.02 -8.92
C ASN A 137 -2.16 -3.10 -8.08
N PRO A 138 -1.22 -2.78 -7.19
CA PRO A 138 -0.57 -3.79 -6.36
C PRO A 138 -1.57 -4.37 -5.34
N HIS A 139 -1.66 -5.70 -5.26
CA HIS A 139 -2.55 -6.40 -4.33
C HIS A 139 -2.31 -6.05 -2.86
N LYS A 140 -1.08 -5.64 -2.50
CA LYS A 140 -0.74 -5.19 -1.13
C LYS A 140 -1.60 -4.01 -0.70
N THR A 141 -2.02 -3.13 -1.63
CA THR A 141 -2.91 -2.00 -1.30
C THR A 141 -4.25 -2.50 -0.77
N SER A 142 -4.89 -3.45 -1.47
CA SER A 142 -6.14 -4.06 -1.02
C SER A 142 -5.98 -4.82 0.28
N LEU A 143 -4.87 -5.54 0.46
CA LEU A 143 -4.56 -6.24 1.70
C LEU A 143 -4.46 -5.27 2.89
N TYR A 144 -3.72 -4.16 2.75
CA TYR A 144 -3.61 -3.17 3.82
C TYR A 144 -4.95 -2.54 4.18
N ILE A 145 -5.77 -2.23 3.17
CA ILE A 145 -7.13 -1.72 3.39
C ILE A 145 -7.99 -2.76 4.13
N ARG A 146 -7.85 -4.06 3.81
CA ARG A 146 -8.51 -5.15 4.53
C ARG A 146 -8.02 -5.29 5.97
N CYS A 147 -6.75 -4.97 6.23
CA CYS A 147 -6.19 -4.86 7.60
C CYS A 147 -6.66 -3.57 8.32
N GLN A 148 -7.51 -2.75 7.72
CA GLN A 148 -7.93 -1.43 8.21
C GLN A 148 -6.76 -0.47 8.43
N LEU A 149 -5.71 -0.58 7.60
CA LEU A 149 -4.56 0.32 7.60
C LEU A 149 -4.76 1.37 6.49
N PRO A 150 -4.84 2.66 6.82
CA PRO A 150 -4.60 3.71 5.83
C PRO A 150 -3.28 3.48 5.11
N VAL A 151 -3.22 3.81 3.82
CA VAL A 151 -2.03 3.52 3.03
C VAL A 151 -1.13 4.73 2.86
N ILE A 152 0.18 4.51 2.89
CA ILE A 152 1.18 5.45 2.40
C ILE A 152 1.57 4.96 1.01
N ILE A 153 1.43 5.81 -0.01
CA ILE A 153 1.62 5.42 -1.39
C ILE A 153 2.43 6.47 -2.16
N TRP A 154 3.26 6.00 -3.10
CA TRP A 154 3.96 6.90 -4.00
C TRP A 154 2.99 7.77 -4.82
N ASN A 155 3.22 9.08 -4.86
CA ASN A 155 2.32 10.05 -5.47
C ASN A 155 2.07 9.81 -6.97
N LYS A 156 3.04 9.19 -7.69
CA LYS A 156 2.89 8.85 -9.12
C LYS A 156 2.30 7.45 -9.36
N ALA A 157 2.06 6.66 -8.31
CA ALA A 157 1.43 5.35 -8.47
C ALA A 157 0.03 5.47 -9.08
N ALA A 158 -0.39 4.45 -9.82
CA ALA A 158 -1.71 4.43 -10.46
C ALA A 158 -2.87 4.52 -9.46
N LEU A 159 -2.70 3.96 -8.26
CA LEU A 159 -3.70 4.01 -7.20
C LEU A 159 -3.63 5.28 -6.33
N ALA A 160 -2.68 6.20 -6.56
CA ALA A 160 -2.55 7.40 -5.73
C ALA A 160 -3.83 8.27 -5.79
N ASP A 161 -4.43 8.43 -6.96
CA ASP A 161 -5.68 9.18 -7.12
C ASP A 161 -6.84 8.51 -6.36
N PHE A 162 -6.97 7.18 -6.45
CA PHE A 162 -7.96 6.42 -5.68
C PHE A 162 -7.79 6.62 -4.17
N VAL A 163 -6.57 6.59 -3.67
CA VAL A 163 -6.26 6.82 -2.24
C VAL A 163 -6.66 8.22 -1.82
N ARG A 164 -6.32 9.21 -2.63
CA ARG A 164 -6.60 10.64 -2.36
C ARG A 164 -8.09 10.94 -2.38
N GLU A 165 -8.80 10.50 -3.42
CA GLU A 165 -10.24 10.74 -3.61
C GLU A 165 -11.09 10.09 -2.51
N ASN A 166 -10.67 8.93 -2.01
CA ASN A 166 -11.36 8.25 -0.92
C ASN A 166 -10.89 8.69 0.47
N GLY A 167 -9.81 9.47 0.58
CA GLY A 167 -9.25 9.92 1.85
C GLY A 167 -8.80 8.77 2.76
N ILE A 168 -8.19 7.74 2.17
CA ILE A 168 -7.81 6.50 2.87
C ILE A 168 -6.30 6.35 3.05
N GLY A 169 -5.56 7.45 2.93
CA GLY A 169 -4.11 7.41 3.10
C GLY A 169 -3.41 8.68 2.68
N ILE A 170 -2.10 8.59 2.57
CA ILE A 170 -1.16 9.68 2.32
C ILE A 170 -0.39 9.39 1.04
N CYS A 171 -0.36 10.34 0.12
CA CYS A 171 0.45 10.25 -1.09
C CYS A 171 1.75 11.05 -0.89
N VAL A 172 2.91 10.42 -1.12
CA VAL A 172 4.22 11.03 -0.92
C VAL A 172 5.07 10.94 -2.18
N ASP A 173 5.92 11.92 -2.41
CA ASP A 173 6.91 11.89 -3.49
C ASP A 173 8.17 11.14 -3.06
N SER A 174 8.55 11.23 -1.78
CA SER A 174 9.72 10.59 -1.18
C SER A 174 9.39 10.02 0.20
N LEU A 175 10.01 8.89 0.56
CA LEU A 175 9.95 8.33 1.92
C LEU A 175 10.70 9.18 2.95
N GLU A 176 11.60 10.06 2.50
CA GLU A 176 12.32 11.01 3.36
C GLU A 176 11.36 12.01 4.04
N GLU A 177 10.16 12.21 3.47
CA GLU A 177 9.14 13.11 4.02
C GLU A 177 8.34 12.49 5.17
N LEU A 178 8.38 11.14 5.32
CA LEU A 178 7.49 10.43 6.24
C LEU A 178 7.64 10.87 7.69
N GLU A 179 8.87 11.10 8.14
CA GLU A 179 9.14 11.56 9.51
C GLU A 179 8.35 12.82 9.83
N LYS A 180 8.42 13.81 8.94
CA LYS A 180 7.71 15.09 9.12
C LYS A 180 6.20 14.89 9.03
N ILE A 181 5.73 14.13 8.04
CA ILE A 181 4.29 13.93 7.78
C ILE A 181 3.65 13.23 8.97
N LEU A 182 4.22 12.12 9.45
CA LEU A 182 3.66 11.35 10.56
C LEU A 182 3.68 12.13 11.88
N ASN A 183 4.71 12.96 12.10
CA ASN A 183 4.78 13.80 13.30
C ASN A 183 3.77 14.93 13.29
N THR A 184 3.42 15.48 12.12
CA THR A 184 2.47 16.59 12.00
C THR A 184 1.03 16.15 11.86
N LEU A 185 0.77 14.90 11.43
CA LEU A 185 -0.57 14.35 11.30
C LEU A 185 -1.30 14.38 12.65
N SER A 186 -2.50 14.95 12.70
CA SER A 186 -3.31 14.93 13.92
C SER A 186 -3.98 13.57 14.15
N GLU A 187 -4.36 13.29 15.39
CA GLU A 187 -5.08 12.06 15.74
C GLU A 187 -6.47 12.01 15.09
N GLU A 188 -7.12 13.16 14.95
CA GLU A 188 -8.42 13.29 14.29
C GLU A 188 -8.33 12.97 12.79
N GLU A 189 -7.30 13.48 12.09
CA GLU A 189 -7.06 13.18 10.68
C GLU A 189 -6.79 11.70 10.48
N TYR A 190 -5.96 11.09 11.33
CA TYR A 190 -5.69 9.66 11.29
C TYR A 190 -6.96 8.83 11.55
N ALA A 191 -7.74 9.17 12.57
CA ALA A 191 -8.98 8.47 12.90
C ALA A 191 -10.00 8.52 11.74
N GLU A 192 -10.12 9.67 11.07
CA GLU A 192 -11.02 9.80 9.91
C GLU A 192 -10.50 8.99 8.70
N MET A 193 -9.18 8.98 8.42
CA MET A 193 -8.61 8.11 7.40
C MET A 193 -8.89 6.63 7.69
N LYS A 194 -8.70 6.21 8.94
CA LYS A 194 -8.95 4.82 9.37
C LYS A 194 -10.41 4.42 9.18
N LYS A 195 -11.34 5.30 9.56
CA LYS A 195 -12.77 5.08 9.36
C LYS A 195 -13.15 4.95 7.89
N ARG A 196 -12.58 5.77 7.02
CA ARG A 196 -12.79 5.69 5.57
C ARG A 196 -12.18 4.41 4.99
N THR A 197 -10.98 4.03 5.46
CA THR A 197 -10.32 2.79 5.08
C THR A 197 -11.16 1.56 5.41
N ALA A 198 -11.76 1.51 6.60
CA ALA A 198 -12.65 0.42 7.01
C ALA A 198 -13.86 0.28 6.07
N LYS A 199 -14.49 1.39 5.64
CA LYS A 199 -15.60 1.37 4.67
C LYS A 199 -15.20 0.83 3.30
N ILE A 200 -14.00 1.19 2.80
CA ILE A 200 -13.47 0.64 1.55
C ILE A 200 -13.14 -0.85 1.75
N GLY A 201 -12.54 -1.23 2.87
CA GLY A 201 -12.25 -2.61 3.23
C GLY A 201 -13.48 -3.53 3.21
N GLU A 202 -14.63 -3.04 3.67
CA GLU A 202 -15.91 -3.74 3.59
C GLU A 202 -16.33 -3.96 2.13
N ARG A 203 -16.24 -2.94 1.28
CA ARG A 203 -16.53 -3.08 -0.16
C ARG A 203 -15.61 -4.10 -0.84
N LEU A 204 -14.30 -4.08 -0.52
CA LEU A 204 -13.33 -5.04 -1.04
C LEU A 204 -13.69 -6.48 -0.67
N SER A 205 -14.16 -6.73 0.56
CA SER A 205 -14.53 -8.08 1.01
C SER A 205 -15.75 -8.64 0.29
N GLN A 206 -16.56 -7.78 -0.29
CA GLN A 206 -17.81 -8.15 -0.95
C GLN A 206 -17.71 -8.25 -2.49
N GLY A 207 -16.53 -8.02 -3.08
CA GLY A 207 -16.37 -8.00 -4.54
C GLY A 207 -17.08 -6.83 -5.23
N TYR A 208 -17.15 -5.69 -4.57
CA TYR A 208 -17.87 -4.51 -5.06
C TYR A 208 -17.30 -3.98 -6.38
N PHE A 209 -15.97 -3.88 -6.46
CA PHE A 209 -15.31 -3.24 -7.60
C PHE A 209 -15.38 -4.08 -8.86
N VAL A 210 -15.18 -5.39 -8.76
CA VAL A 210 -15.34 -6.29 -9.93
C VAL A 210 -16.77 -6.31 -10.43
N ARG A 211 -17.76 -6.35 -9.53
CA ARG A 211 -19.18 -6.29 -9.93
C ARG A 211 -19.52 -4.97 -10.63
N LYS A 212 -18.99 -3.85 -10.15
CA LYS A 212 -19.17 -2.54 -10.78
C LYS A 212 -18.51 -2.49 -12.17
N ALA A 213 -17.34 -3.08 -12.34
CA ALA A 213 -16.63 -3.10 -13.62
C ALA A 213 -17.29 -3.99 -14.69
N LEU A 214 -18.17 -4.90 -14.29
CA LEU A 214 -18.92 -5.81 -15.17
C LEU A 214 -20.28 -5.24 -15.62
N GLN A 215 -20.72 -4.13 -15.08
CA GLN A 215 -21.95 -3.41 -15.44
C GLN A 215 -21.71 -2.45 -16.62
#